data_8b3bd072d5e5508c5e8d769411b97943
#
_entry.id   8b3bd072d5e5508c5e8d769411b97943
#
_cell.length_a   1.000
_cell.length_b   1.000
_cell.length_c   1.000
_cell.angle_alpha   90.00
_cell.angle_beta   90.00
_cell.angle_gamma   90.00
#
_symmetry.space_group_name_H-M   'P 1'
#
loop_
_entity.id
_entity.type
_entity.pdbx_description
1 polymer ?
#
loop_
_entity_poly.entity_id
_entity_poly.type
_entity_poly.pdbx_seq_one_letter_code
_entity_poly.pdbx_strand_id
1 'polypeptide(L)'
;LPSEKAPGSQNGFDNSGRKGPIAWQQGNTVTQTVDAFRALAERYLSESDVVAAIEALNEPNIPGGVSEAGLRDYYNQIVDVVRQINPDTSVFLSDGFLSTEAWNGFKTGDDVVMDTHHYVMFDNHLISLDINGHVKSTCDFGKQIKGSDKPVVVGEWTGAVTDCTKHLNGKDVPTRYQGEYANNPKYGDCGDRSQGSVADLSDQERTNTRRFIEAQLDAYEGKNGWLFWTWKTEGAPGWDMQDLLANGVFPSPLTDRKFPNQCA
;
A
#
# COMPACT_ATOMS: atom_id res chain seq x y z
N LEU A 1 13.55 -4.00 1.36
CA LEU A 1 13.47 -4.05 -0.11
C LEU A 1 12.25 -4.88 -0.49
N PRO A 2 11.23 -4.34 -1.12
CA PRO A 2 10.09 -5.12 -1.57
C PRO A 2 10.46 -5.93 -2.82
N SER A 3 10.00 -7.19 -2.88
CA SER A 3 10.01 -7.99 -4.10
C SER A 3 8.74 -7.68 -4.91
N GLU A 4 8.79 -6.63 -5.72
CA GLU A 4 7.58 -6.17 -6.43
C GLU A 4 7.11 -7.12 -7.53
N LYS A 5 7.98 -7.97 -8.07
CA LYS A 5 7.68 -8.83 -9.23
C LYS A 5 8.17 -10.24 -9.02
N ALA A 6 7.23 -11.16 -8.83
CA ALA A 6 7.54 -12.58 -8.85
C ALA A 6 7.32 -13.19 -10.25
N PRO A 7 8.12 -14.20 -10.63
CA PRO A 7 7.87 -14.97 -11.85
C PRO A 7 6.41 -15.46 -11.92
N GLY A 8 5.75 -15.22 -13.03
CA GLY A 8 4.34 -15.58 -13.22
C GLY A 8 3.32 -14.58 -12.69
N SER A 9 3.74 -13.47 -12.11
CA SER A 9 2.90 -12.41 -11.51
C SER A 9 2.04 -12.89 -10.33
N GLN A 10 2.26 -12.27 -9.17
CA GLN A 10 1.53 -12.56 -7.93
C GLN A 10 0.20 -11.81 -7.81
N ASN A 11 -0.06 -10.80 -8.64
CA ASN A 11 -1.28 -10.00 -8.58
C ASN A 11 -1.94 -9.73 -9.93
N GLY A 12 -1.25 -9.95 -11.05
CA GLY A 12 -1.77 -9.70 -12.38
C GLY A 12 -1.81 -8.23 -12.79
N PHE A 13 -1.35 -7.32 -11.94
CA PHE A 13 -1.36 -5.88 -12.18
C PHE A 13 -0.23 -5.48 -13.16
N ASP A 14 -0.41 -4.36 -13.85
CA ASP A 14 0.57 -3.84 -14.80
C ASP A 14 1.77 -3.18 -14.12
N ASN A 15 1.62 -2.67 -12.90
CA ASN A 15 2.71 -2.15 -12.08
C ASN A 15 3.76 -3.23 -11.77
N SER A 16 3.39 -4.50 -11.75
CA SER A 16 4.33 -5.62 -11.69
C SER A 16 5.04 -5.91 -13.04
N GLY A 17 4.88 -5.03 -14.04
CA GLY A 17 5.57 -5.02 -15.34
C GLY A 17 4.83 -5.65 -16.50
N ARG A 18 3.80 -6.44 -16.25
CA ARG A 18 2.93 -7.02 -17.28
C ARG A 18 1.57 -7.35 -16.69
N LYS A 19 0.55 -6.66 -17.17
CA LYS A 19 -0.84 -7.03 -16.87
C LYS A 19 -1.16 -8.40 -17.47
N GLY A 20 -1.77 -9.28 -16.69
CA GLY A 20 -2.13 -10.61 -17.17
C GLY A 20 -2.70 -11.52 -16.09
N PRO A 21 -2.77 -12.82 -16.36
CA PRO A 21 -3.24 -13.79 -15.36
C PRO A 21 -2.24 -13.91 -14.20
N ILE A 22 -2.78 -14.21 -13.02
CA ILE A 22 -1.98 -14.61 -11.87
C ILE A 22 -1.50 -16.05 -12.10
N ALA A 23 -0.19 -16.24 -12.22
CA ALA A 23 0.45 -17.54 -12.46
C ALA A 23 1.66 -17.78 -11.54
N TRP A 24 1.85 -16.95 -10.52
CA TRP A 24 2.99 -17.05 -9.59
C TRP A 24 3.10 -18.41 -8.89
N GLN A 25 1.99 -19.08 -8.63
CA GLN A 25 2.00 -20.40 -7.96
C GLN A 25 1.92 -21.58 -8.96
N GLN A 26 2.30 -21.36 -10.22
CA GLN A 26 2.30 -22.41 -11.25
C GLN A 26 3.72 -22.87 -11.57
N GLY A 27 3.89 -24.18 -11.74
CA GLY A 27 5.20 -24.78 -12.04
C GLY A 27 6.22 -24.54 -10.92
N ASN A 28 7.39 -23.98 -11.25
CA ASN A 28 8.48 -23.72 -10.31
C ASN A 28 8.64 -22.24 -9.92
N THR A 29 7.65 -21.40 -10.18
CA THR A 29 7.74 -19.93 -9.99
C THR A 29 7.94 -19.53 -8.54
N VAL A 30 7.30 -20.21 -7.58
CA VAL A 30 7.51 -20.00 -6.14
C VAL A 30 8.97 -20.31 -5.75
N THR A 31 9.51 -21.43 -6.21
CA THR A 31 10.92 -21.78 -5.97
C THR A 31 11.86 -20.72 -6.52
N GLN A 32 11.62 -20.25 -7.75
CA GLN A 32 12.42 -19.17 -8.35
C GLN A 32 12.33 -17.86 -7.53
N THR A 33 11.16 -17.56 -6.95
CA THR A 33 10.99 -16.40 -6.09
C THR A 33 11.79 -16.55 -4.79
N VAL A 34 11.75 -17.72 -4.16
CA VAL A 34 12.54 -18.02 -2.95
C VAL A 34 14.04 -17.93 -3.24
N ASP A 35 14.51 -18.47 -4.38
CA ASP A 35 15.91 -18.42 -4.77
C ASP A 35 16.39 -16.97 -5.01
N ALA A 36 15.57 -16.16 -5.71
CA ALA A 36 15.88 -14.76 -5.91
C ALA A 36 15.90 -13.98 -4.60
N PHE A 37 14.93 -14.24 -3.70
CA PHE A 37 14.87 -13.62 -2.38
C PHE A 37 16.09 -14.00 -1.54
N ARG A 38 16.49 -15.28 -1.53
CA ARG A 38 17.70 -15.74 -0.85
C ARG A 38 18.93 -15.01 -1.33
N ALA A 39 19.10 -14.87 -2.64
CA ALA A 39 20.25 -14.15 -3.22
C ALA A 39 20.26 -12.67 -2.80
N LEU A 40 19.10 -12.00 -2.70
CA LEU A 40 19.00 -10.65 -2.16
C LEU A 40 19.35 -10.59 -0.67
N ALA A 41 18.81 -11.52 0.12
CA ALA A 41 19.07 -11.58 1.55
C ALA A 41 20.56 -11.84 1.85
N GLU A 42 21.18 -12.80 1.17
CA GLU A 42 22.62 -13.09 1.30
C GLU A 42 23.49 -11.87 0.96
N ARG A 43 23.08 -11.12 -0.07
CA ARG A 43 23.83 -9.94 -0.51
C ARG A 43 23.71 -8.74 0.42
N TYR A 44 22.53 -8.50 1.00
CA TYR A 44 22.23 -7.25 1.67
C TYR A 44 22.00 -7.37 3.18
N LEU A 45 21.76 -8.57 3.70
CA LEU A 45 21.49 -8.76 5.13
C LEU A 45 22.68 -9.35 5.89
N SER A 46 23.56 -10.11 5.24
CA SER A 46 24.62 -10.88 5.93
C SER A 46 25.58 -10.05 6.76
N GLU A 47 25.85 -8.81 6.34
CA GLU A 47 26.79 -7.88 7.02
C GLU A 47 26.20 -6.48 7.17
N SER A 48 24.87 -6.33 7.09
CA SER A 48 24.24 -5.02 7.10
C SER A 48 23.76 -4.66 8.50
N ASP A 49 24.17 -3.50 8.97
CA ASP A 49 23.67 -2.79 10.14
C ASP A 49 22.68 -1.67 9.77
N VAL A 50 22.36 -1.50 8.47
CA VAL A 50 21.48 -0.44 7.97
C VAL A 50 20.16 -0.98 7.39
N VAL A 51 20.06 -2.28 7.04
CA VAL A 51 18.82 -2.89 6.56
C VAL A 51 18.03 -3.43 7.74
N ALA A 52 17.05 -2.65 8.19
CA ALA A 52 16.23 -2.99 9.35
C ALA A 52 15.20 -4.09 9.05
N ALA A 53 14.71 -4.15 7.81
CA ALA A 53 13.67 -5.10 7.41
C ALA A 53 13.76 -5.45 5.92
N ILE A 54 13.18 -6.59 5.55
CA ILE A 54 12.98 -7.02 4.17
C ILE A 54 11.55 -7.51 4.00
N GLU A 55 10.91 -7.14 2.89
CA GLU A 55 9.56 -7.60 2.57
C GLU A 55 9.61 -8.84 1.68
N ALA A 56 8.78 -9.83 2.04
CA ALA A 56 8.75 -11.12 1.36
C ALA A 56 8.22 -11.03 -0.08
N LEU A 57 7.11 -10.31 -0.28
CA LEU A 57 6.46 -10.16 -1.58
C LEU A 57 5.41 -9.04 -1.52
N ASN A 58 5.48 -8.11 -2.46
CA ASN A 58 4.51 -7.03 -2.60
C ASN A 58 3.17 -7.54 -3.16
N GLU A 59 2.07 -7.25 -2.49
CA GLU A 59 0.69 -7.42 -2.98
C GLU A 59 0.35 -8.79 -3.61
N PRO A 60 0.61 -9.94 -3.00
CA PRO A 60 0.11 -11.22 -3.51
C PRO A 60 -1.42 -11.25 -3.41
N ASN A 61 -2.11 -11.29 -4.55
CA ASN A 61 -3.55 -11.08 -4.62
C ASN A 61 -4.36 -12.36 -4.34
N ILE A 62 -4.68 -12.63 -3.07
CA ILE A 62 -5.51 -13.79 -2.65
C ILE A 62 -6.92 -13.70 -3.26
N PRO A 63 -7.67 -12.58 -3.15
CA PRO A 63 -8.98 -12.47 -3.79
C PRO A 63 -8.93 -12.67 -5.31
N GLY A 64 -7.81 -12.34 -5.95
CA GLY A 64 -7.59 -12.50 -7.39
C GLY A 64 -7.17 -13.89 -7.83
N GLY A 65 -6.85 -14.81 -6.88
CA GLY A 65 -6.55 -16.21 -7.21
C GLY A 65 -5.23 -16.77 -6.67
N VAL A 66 -4.46 -16.01 -5.89
CA VAL A 66 -3.34 -16.57 -5.11
C VAL A 66 -3.91 -17.48 -4.02
N SER A 67 -3.41 -18.71 -3.93
CA SER A 67 -3.76 -19.63 -2.84
C SER A 67 -3.22 -19.11 -1.51
N GLU A 68 -4.08 -18.88 -0.52
CA GLU A 68 -3.67 -18.48 0.82
C GLU A 68 -2.74 -19.52 1.46
N ALA A 69 -3.06 -20.80 1.37
CA ALA A 69 -2.20 -21.87 1.91
C ALA A 69 -0.80 -21.84 1.27
N GLY A 70 -0.74 -21.71 -0.05
CA GLY A 70 0.54 -21.59 -0.78
C GLY A 70 1.31 -20.33 -0.42
N LEU A 71 0.63 -19.21 -0.13
CA LEU A 71 1.26 -17.99 0.33
C LEU A 71 1.83 -18.15 1.75
N ARG A 72 1.10 -18.80 2.65
CA ARG A 72 1.59 -19.13 4.01
C ARG A 72 2.83 -20.03 3.95
N ASP A 73 2.85 -21.03 3.07
CA ASP A 73 4.01 -21.90 2.87
C ASP A 73 5.22 -21.12 2.32
N TYR A 74 4.98 -20.20 1.39
CA TYR A 74 6.01 -19.29 0.88
C TYR A 74 6.57 -18.40 2.01
N TYR A 75 5.72 -17.77 2.80
CA TYR A 75 6.14 -16.94 3.93
C TYR A 75 6.94 -17.71 4.98
N ASN A 76 6.59 -18.97 5.24
CA ASN A 76 7.40 -19.82 6.09
C ASN A 76 8.83 -19.97 5.55
N GLN A 77 8.97 -20.24 4.25
CA GLN A 77 10.28 -20.39 3.61
C GLN A 77 11.09 -19.08 3.67
N ILE A 78 10.45 -17.92 3.44
CA ILE A 78 11.13 -16.63 3.48
C ILE A 78 11.62 -16.29 4.89
N VAL A 79 10.78 -16.47 5.90
CA VAL A 79 11.20 -16.25 7.29
C VAL A 79 12.37 -17.16 7.65
N ASP A 80 12.32 -18.43 7.28
CA ASP A 80 13.43 -19.37 7.53
C ASP A 80 14.73 -18.96 6.82
N VAL A 81 14.63 -18.44 5.59
CA VAL A 81 15.79 -17.89 4.84
C VAL A 81 16.42 -16.72 5.60
N VAL A 82 15.60 -15.76 6.04
CA VAL A 82 16.10 -14.57 6.76
C VAL A 82 16.74 -14.97 8.07
N ARG A 83 16.11 -15.86 8.86
CA ARG A 83 16.63 -16.30 10.16
C ARG A 83 17.97 -17.05 10.04
N GLN A 84 18.23 -17.73 8.91
CA GLN A 84 19.51 -18.38 8.62
C GLN A 84 20.62 -17.38 8.28
N ILE A 85 20.29 -16.23 7.69
CA ILE A 85 21.27 -15.24 7.18
C ILE A 85 21.49 -14.14 8.22
N ASN A 86 20.42 -13.52 8.71
CA ASN A 86 20.46 -12.48 9.74
C ASN A 86 19.19 -12.55 10.60
N PRO A 87 19.27 -13.17 11.78
CA PRO A 87 18.10 -13.38 12.64
C PRO A 87 17.51 -12.08 13.22
N ASP A 88 18.26 -10.99 13.21
CA ASP A 88 17.84 -9.70 13.77
C ASP A 88 17.06 -8.82 12.76
N THR A 89 16.99 -9.24 11.48
CA THR A 89 16.25 -8.50 10.46
C THR A 89 14.76 -8.82 10.52
N SER A 90 13.91 -7.80 10.66
CA SER A 90 12.46 -7.98 10.60
C SER A 90 12.00 -8.39 9.21
N VAL A 91 10.97 -9.24 9.13
CA VAL A 91 10.38 -9.69 7.87
C VAL A 91 8.98 -9.09 7.72
N PHE A 92 8.79 -8.31 6.66
CA PHE A 92 7.47 -7.79 6.32
C PHE A 92 6.72 -8.79 5.46
N LEU A 93 5.47 -9.06 5.82
CA LEU A 93 4.55 -9.92 5.10
C LEU A 93 3.34 -9.12 4.66
N SER A 94 3.10 -9.04 3.36
CA SER A 94 1.88 -8.41 2.84
C SER A 94 0.64 -9.18 3.32
N ASP A 95 -0.43 -8.45 3.63
CA ASP A 95 -1.71 -9.01 4.05
C ASP A 95 -2.44 -9.79 2.93
N GLY A 96 -1.96 -9.69 1.69
CA GLY A 96 -2.53 -10.40 0.54
C GLY A 96 -3.94 -9.92 0.18
N PHE A 97 -4.28 -8.66 0.47
CA PHE A 97 -5.62 -8.07 0.34
C PHE A 97 -6.67 -8.72 1.24
N LEU A 98 -6.25 -9.34 2.34
CA LEU A 98 -7.12 -9.76 3.44
C LEU A 98 -7.04 -8.72 4.57
N SER A 99 -7.80 -8.91 5.64
CA SER A 99 -7.57 -8.12 6.84
C SER A 99 -6.27 -8.58 7.53
N THR A 100 -5.55 -7.67 8.19
CA THR A 100 -4.38 -8.05 8.98
C THR A 100 -4.71 -9.06 10.08
N GLU A 101 -5.94 -9.06 10.60
CA GLU A 101 -6.44 -10.03 11.59
C GLU A 101 -6.55 -11.46 11.04
N ALA A 102 -6.71 -11.64 9.71
CA ALA A 102 -6.70 -12.97 9.10
C ALA A 102 -5.37 -13.72 9.29
N TRP A 103 -4.32 -12.98 9.64
CA TRP A 103 -2.98 -13.51 9.91
C TRP A 103 -2.70 -13.73 11.39
N ASN A 104 -3.67 -13.50 12.28
CA ASN A 104 -3.50 -13.76 13.72
C ASN A 104 -3.16 -15.23 13.97
N GLY A 105 -2.21 -15.50 14.86
CA GLY A 105 -1.67 -16.83 15.13
C GLY A 105 -0.64 -17.36 14.12
N PHE A 106 -0.42 -16.68 12.98
CA PHE A 106 0.60 -17.06 12.01
C PHE A 106 1.92 -16.31 12.28
N LYS A 107 3.02 -17.06 12.52
CA LYS A 107 4.36 -16.46 12.77
C LYS A 107 4.41 -15.40 13.89
N THR A 108 3.56 -15.51 14.88
CA THR A 108 3.54 -14.57 16.02
C THR A 108 4.80 -14.74 16.85
N GLY A 109 5.54 -13.64 17.09
CA GLY A 109 6.78 -13.64 17.87
C GLY A 109 8.06 -13.94 17.06
N ASP A 110 7.96 -14.12 15.75
CA ASP A 110 9.11 -14.39 14.86
C ASP A 110 9.74 -13.11 14.28
N ASP A 111 9.57 -11.96 14.92
CA ASP A 111 9.97 -10.64 14.41
C ASP A 111 9.41 -10.37 12.99
N VAL A 112 8.12 -10.64 12.86
CA VAL A 112 7.33 -10.48 11.64
C VAL A 112 6.43 -9.27 11.79
N VAL A 113 6.40 -8.42 10.76
CA VAL A 113 5.55 -7.24 10.65
C VAL A 113 4.54 -7.48 9.52
N MET A 114 3.25 -7.20 9.75
CA MET A 114 2.27 -7.19 8.68
C MET A 114 2.38 -5.88 7.91
N ASP A 115 2.49 -6.00 6.60
CA ASP A 115 2.33 -4.89 5.67
C ASP A 115 0.92 -4.90 5.10
N THR A 116 0.28 -3.73 5.11
CA THR A 116 -1.05 -3.53 4.52
C THR A 116 -1.07 -2.24 3.73
N HIS A 117 -1.76 -2.22 2.60
CA HIS A 117 -1.92 -1.05 1.75
C HIS A 117 -3.34 -0.49 1.89
N HIS A 118 -3.47 0.82 2.02
CA HIS A 118 -4.77 1.46 2.16
C HIS A 118 -5.01 2.53 1.10
N TYR A 119 -5.85 2.18 0.13
CA TYR A 119 -6.29 3.06 -0.95
C TYR A 119 -7.81 3.08 -1.04
N VAL A 120 -8.39 4.26 -1.21
CA VAL A 120 -9.87 4.44 -1.26
C VAL A 120 -10.43 4.53 -2.68
N MET A 121 -9.56 4.71 -3.70
CA MET A 121 -10.01 4.95 -5.07
C MET A 121 -10.21 3.69 -5.91
N PHE A 122 -9.77 2.53 -5.46
CA PHE A 122 -9.92 1.27 -6.21
C PHE A 122 -11.18 0.48 -5.86
N ASP A 123 -11.94 0.96 -4.89
CA ASP A 123 -13.25 0.41 -4.50
C ASP A 123 -14.38 1.36 -4.89
N ASN A 124 -15.47 0.83 -5.49
CA ASN A 124 -16.56 1.62 -6.03
C ASN A 124 -17.39 2.32 -4.95
N HIS A 125 -17.49 1.74 -3.76
CA HIS A 125 -18.18 2.38 -2.65
C HIS A 125 -17.30 3.49 -2.07
N LEU A 126 -16.02 3.19 -1.81
CA LEU A 126 -15.11 4.16 -1.20
C LEU A 126 -14.90 5.39 -2.09
N ILE A 127 -14.66 5.22 -3.40
CA ILE A 127 -14.45 6.35 -4.33
C ILE A 127 -15.67 7.28 -4.43
N SER A 128 -16.88 6.79 -4.07
CA SER A 128 -18.12 7.59 -4.10
C SER A 128 -18.33 8.47 -2.88
N LEU A 129 -17.53 8.28 -1.84
CA LEU A 129 -17.71 8.99 -0.56
C LEU A 129 -17.27 10.45 -0.66
N ASP A 130 -17.91 11.30 0.16
CA ASP A 130 -17.42 12.64 0.43
C ASP A 130 -16.22 12.60 1.42
N ILE A 131 -15.65 13.75 1.71
CA ILE A 131 -14.51 13.84 2.63
C ILE A 131 -14.82 13.31 4.04
N ASN A 132 -16.04 13.46 4.54
CA ASN A 132 -16.41 12.92 5.85
C ASN A 132 -16.49 11.40 5.83
N GLY A 133 -16.99 10.84 4.73
CA GLY A 133 -17.01 9.42 4.47
C GLY A 133 -15.61 8.83 4.38
N HIS A 134 -14.70 9.48 3.66
CA HIS A 134 -13.28 9.07 3.58
C HIS A 134 -12.59 9.09 4.95
N VAL A 135 -12.77 10.15 5.74
CA VAL A 135 -12.24 10.24 7.11
C VAL A 135 -12.78 9.10 7.96
N LYS A 136 -14.10 8.89 7.94
CA LYS A 136 -14.72 7.79 8.71
C LYS A 136 -14.18 6.41 8.30
N SER A 137 -14.12 6.12 7.01
CA SER A 137 -13.59 4.86 6.48
C SER A 137 -12.15 4.62 6.91
N THR A 138 -11.31 5.67 6.83
CA THR A 138 -9.92 5.62 7.29
C THR A 138 -9.81 5.32 8.78
N CYS A 139 -10.64 5.98 9.61
CA CYS A 139 -10.64 5.72 11.05
C CYS A 139 -11.12 4.29 11.39
N ASP A 140 -12.09 3.77 10.65
CA ASP A 140 -12.56 2.40 10.83
C ASP A 140 -11.48 1.38 10.41
N PHE A 141 -10.75 1.64 9.32
CA PHE A 141 -9.56 0.86 8.96
C PHE A 141 -8.48 0.91 10.04
N GLY A 142 -8.19 2.09 10.60
CA GLY A 142 -7.26 2.24 11.73
C GLY A 142 -7.65 1.42 12.96
N LYS A 143 -8.96 1.24 13.23
CA LYS A 143 -9.45 0.34 14.30
C LYS A 143 -9.21 -1.12 13.95
N GLN A 144 -9.45 -1.51 12.69
CA GLN A 144 -9.23 -2.88 12.22
C GLN A 144 -7.78 -3.32 12.35
N ILE A 145 -6.83 -2.51 11.90
CA ILE A 145 -5.40 -2.88 11.98
C ILE A 145 -4.90 -3.03 13.43
N LYS A 146 -5.57 -2.39 14.40
CA LYS A 146 -5.26 -2.57 15.83
C LYS A 146 -5.61 -3.96 16.36
N GLY A 147 -6.46 -4.71 15.69
CA GLY A 147 -6.82 -6.10 16.02
C GLY A 147 -5.77 -7.14 15.65
N SER A 148 -4.73 -6.77 14.90
CA SER A 148 -3.62 -7.67 14.58
C SER A 148 -2.80 -8.00 15.83
N ASP A 149 -2.42 -9.28 15.97
CA ASP A 149 -1.50 -9.79 17.00
C ASP A 149 -0.02 -9.49 16.69
N LYS A 150 0.27 -8.86 15.55
CA LYS A 150 1.59 -8.46 15.09
C LYS A 150 1.72 -6.96 14.96
N PRO A 151 2.95 -6.41 14.95
CA PRO A 151 3.21 -5.08 14.42
C PRO A 151 2.60 -4.92 13.03
N VAL A 152 2.01 -3.77 12.74
CA VAL A 152 1.45 -3.44 11.43
C VAL A 152 2.06 -2.14 10.92
N VAL A 153 2.53 -2.15 9.68
CA VAL A 153 2.89 -0.95 8.93
C VAL A 153 1.88 -0.77 7.80
N VAL A 154 1.37 0.43 7.62
CA VAL A 154 0.63 0.77 6.40
C VAL A 154 1.66 1.17 5.36
N GLY A 155 2.13 0.19 4.58
CA GLY A 155 3.27 0.30 3.68
C GLY A 155 3.02 1.14 2.44
N GLU A 156 1.74 1.27 2.04
CA GLU A 156 1.35 2.19 0.98
C GLU A 156 0.03 2.90 1.31
N TRP A 157 0.01 4.21 1.11
CA TRP A 157 -1.17 5.06 1.17
C TRP A 157 -0.88 6.43 0.52
N THR A 158 -1.91 7.19 0.19
CA THR A 158 -1.78 8.45 -0.55
C THR A 158 -2.75 9.51 -0.07
N GLY A 159 -2.56 10.77 -0.46
CA GLY A 159 -3.50 11.87 -0.23
C GLY A 159 -4.62 11.96 -1.28
N ALA A 160 -4.54 11.20 -2.37
CA ALA A 160 -5.57 11.18 -3.40
C ALA A 160 -6.79 10.34 -2.98
N VAL A 161 -7.98 10.79 -3.37
CA VAL A 161 -9.25 10.08 -3.10
C VAL A 161 -9.95 9.63 -4.40
N THR A 162 -9.33 9.85 -5.54
CA THR A 162 -9.84 9.45 -6.86
C THR A 162 -8.76 8.76 -7.67
N ASP A 163 -9.16 7.95 -8.63
CA ASP A 163 -8.27 7.28 -9.60
C ASP A 163 -7.97 8.12 -10.85
N CYS A 164 -8.06 9.45 -10.72
CA CYS A 164 -7.90 10.39 -11.82
C CYS A 164 -6.47 10.51 -12.34
N THR A 165 -5.47 10.19 -11.53
CA THR A 165 -4.07 10.29 -11.94
C THR A 165 -3.82 9.52 -13.23
N LYS A 166 -3.19 10.18 -14.17
CA LYS A 166 -2.92 9.64 -15.51
C LYS A 166 -2.18 8.30 -15.42
N HIS A 167 -2.70 7.29 -16.11
CA HIS A 167 -2.18 5.93 -16.16
C HIS A 167 -2.26 5.13 -14.86
N LEU A 168 -2.93 5.63 -13.81
CA LEU A 168 -3.03 4.92 -12.52
C LEU A 168 -3.67 3.53 -12.65
N ASN A 169 -4.69 3.38 -13.50
CA ASN A 169 -5.33 2.09 -13.77
C ASN A 169 -4.63 1.26 -14.86
N GLY A 170 -3.49 1.75 -15.37
CA GLY A 170 -2.75 1.20 -16.50
C GLY A 170 -2.79 2.12 -17.71
N LYS A 171 -1.84 1.91 -18.63
CA LYS A 171 -1.78 2.69 -19.86
C LYS A 171 -3.06 2.52 -20.69
N ASP A 172 -3.67 3.64 -21.06
CA ASP A 172 -4.92 3.72 -21.81
C ASP A 172 -6.14 3.05 -21.12
N VAL A 173 -6.07 2.81 -19.82
CA VAL A 173 -7.19 2.32 -19.02
C VAL A 173 -7.94 3.52 -18.42
N PRO A 174 -9.26 3.63 -18.62
CA PRO A 174 -10.04 4.76 -18.18
C PRO A 174 -10.26 4.76 -16.65
N THR A 175 -10.82 5.88 -16.13
CA THR A 175 -11.02 6.08 -14.70
C THR A 175 -12.40 5.61 -14.21
N ARG A 176 -12.45 5.08 -12.97
CA ARG A 176 -13.70 4.80 -12.26
C ARG A 176 -14.44 6.09 -11.94
N TYR A 177 -13.71 7.11 -11.50
CA TYR A 177 -14.30 8.37 -11.06
C TYR A 177 -15.15 9.05 -12.14
N GLN A 178 -14.73 8.97 -13.40
CA GLN A 178 -15.48 9.52 -14.54
C GLN A 178 -16.58 8.55 -15.08
N GLY A 179 -16.71 7.36 -14.50
CA GLY A 179 -17.69 6.35 -14.95
C GLY A 179 -17.30 5.65 -16.24
N GLU A 180 -16.04 5.67 -16.60
CA GLU A 180 -15.53 5.11 -17.86
C GLU A 180 -14.91 3.71 -17.68
N TYR A 181 -14.70 3.27 -16.45
CA TYR A 181 -14.12 1.97 -16.12
C TYR A 181 -15.22 0.96 -15.75
N ALA A 182 -15.26 -0.18 -16.47
CA ALA A 182 -16.07 -1.35 -16.12
C ALA A 182 -17.54 -1.05 -15.75
N ASN A 183 -18.21 -0.12 -16.48
CA ASN A 183 -19.60 0.29 -16.26
C ASN A 183 -19.89 0.90 -14.87
N ASN A 184 -18.91 1.49 -14.23
CA ASN A 184 -19.11 2.21 -12.98
C ASN A 184 -19.99 3.46 -13.15
N PRO A 185 -20.72 3.89 -12.12
CA PRO A 185 -21.36 5.19 -12.13
C PRO A 185 -20.31 6.32 -12.27
N LYS A 186 -20.69 7.42 -12.91
CA LYS A 186 -19.89 8.64 -12.89
C LYS A 186 -20.06 9.33 -11.54
N TYR A 187 -18.95 9.57 -10.86
CA TYR A 187 -18.90 10.30 -9.58
C TYR A 187 -18.51 11.76 -9.76
N GLY A 188 -17.72 12.09 -10.79
CA GLY A 188 -17.29 13.45 -11.12
C GLY A 188 -16.39 13.51 -12.34
N ASP A 189 -15.80 14.67 -12.55
CA ASP A 189 -14.82 14.92 -13.61
C ASP A 189 -13.42 15.04 -13.01
N CYS A 190 -12.42 14.49 -13.67
CA CYS A 190 -11.05 14.46 -13.15
C CYS A 190 -10.39 15.85 -13.15
N GLY A 191 -10.49 16.61 -14.24
CA GLY A 191 -9.89 17.94 -14.32
C GLY A 191 -8.41 17.94 -13.90
N ASP A 192 -8.04 18.89 -13.05
CA ASP A 192 -6.66 19.10 -12.58
C ASP A 192 -6.12 17.98 -11.68
N ARG A 193 -6.98 17.02 -11.28
CA ARG A 193 -6.53 15.82 -10.54
C ARG A 193 -5.77 14.81 -11.42
N SER A 194 -5.83 14.96 -12.75
CA SER A 194 -5.23 14.01 -13.67
C SER A 194 -3.71 14.13 -13.76
N GLN A 195 -3.21 15.36 -13.79
CA GLN A 195 -1.78 15.65 -13.92
C GLN A 195 -1.51 17.11 -13.52
N GLY A 196 -0.38 17.34 -12.85
CA GLY A 196 0.03 18.66 -12.38
C GLY A 196 0.47 18.65 -10.92
N SER A 197 0.36 19.78 -10.27
CA SER A 197 0.67 19.99 -8.86
C SER A 197 -0.61 20.02 -8.02
N VAL A 198 -0.49 19.68 -6.74
CA VAL A 198 -1.57 19.91 -5.78
C VAL A 198 -1.93 21.42 -5.68
N ALA A 199 -1.01 22.30 -6.06
CA ALA A 199 -1.25 23.74 -6.13
C ALA A 199 -2.30 24.14 -7.19
N ASP A 200 -2.46 23.33 -8.23
CA ASP A 200 -3.44 23.58 -9.31
C ASP A 200 -4.88 23.25 -8.89
N LEU A 201 -5.04 22.47 -7.81
CA LEU A 201 -6.34 22.13 -7.24
C LEU A 201 -6.99 23.35 -6.56
N SER A 202 -8.32 23.36 -6.48
CA SER A 202 -9.06 24.38 -5.73
C SER A 202 -8.68 24.39 -4.25
N ASP A 203 -8.90 25.50 -3.56
CA ASP A 203 -8.68 25.64 -2.11
C ASP A 203 -9.43 24.59 -1.29
N GLN A 204 -10.64 24.26 -1.73
CA GLN A 204 -11.46 23.24 -1.08
C GLN A 204 -10.83 21.85 -1.25
N GLU A 205 -10.34 21.52 -2.43
CA GLU A 205 -9.68 20.24 -2.70
C GLU A 205 -8.37 20.09 -1.92
N ARG A 206 -7.54 21.13 -1.89
CA ARG A 206 -6.32 21.16 -1.07
C ARG A 206 -6.63 20.97 0.41
N THR A 207 -7.69 21.64 0.90
CA THR A 207 -8.16 21.49 2.28
C THR A 207 -8.64 20.07 2.56
N ASN A 208 -9.41 19.49 1.66
CA ASN A 208 -9.88 18.11 1.78
C ASN A 208 -8.73 17.09 1.74
N THR A 209 -7.75 17.29 0.83
CA THR A 209 -6.55 16.45 0.76
C THR A 209 -5.75 16.52 2.07
N ARG A 210 -5.53 17.73 2.60
CA ARG A 210 -4.88 17.91 3.90
C ARG A 210 -5.63 17.17 5.02
N ARG A 211 -6.95 17.31 5.06
CA ARG A 211 -7.80 16.68 6.05
C ARG A 211 -7.75 15.15 5.95
N PHE A 212 -7.77 14.59 4.74
CA PHE A 212 -7.67 13.15 4.49
C PHE A 212 -6.30 12.60 4.90
N ILE A 213 -5.20 13.30 4.56
CA ILE A 213 -3.85 12.93 5.00
C ILE A 213 -3.78 12.90 6.53
N GLU A 214 -4.29 13.92 7.21
CA GLU A 214 -4.24 13.96 8.67
C GLU A 214 -5.10 12.88 9.34
N ALA A 215 -6.23 12.49 8.75
CA ALA A 215 -7.03 11.36 9.24
C ALA A 215 -6.25 10.04 9.11
N GLN A 216 -5.52 9.84 8.00
CA GLN A 216 -4.67 8.68 7.79
C GLN A 216 -3.52 8.65 8.80
N LEU A 217 -2.86 9.77 9.05
CA LEU A 217 -1.84 9.86 10.08
C LEU A 217 -2.40 9.53 11.48
N ASP A 218 -3.57 10.08 11.84
CA ASP A 218 -4.24 9.75 13.13
C ASP A 218 -4.56 8.26 13.25
N ALA A 219 -4.96 7.62 12.14
CA ALA A 219 -5.32 6.21 12.11
C ALA A 219 -4.10 5.28 12.23
N TYR A 220 -2.98 5.61 11.55
CA TYR A 220 -1.84 4.71 11.34
C TYR A 220 -0.75 4.88 12.39
N GLU A 221 -0.52 6.09 12.90
CA GLU A 221 0.49 6.35 13.95
C GLU A 221 0.21 5.60 15.25
N GLY A 222 -1.04 5.20 15.48
CA GLY A 222 -1.44 4.43 16.66
C GLY A 222 -1.02 2.97 16.67
N LYS A 223 -0.36 2.45 15.62
CA LYS A 223 0.13 1.07 15.53
C LYS A 223 1.66 1.05 15.45
N ASN A 224 2.27 0.89 14.28
CA ASN A 224 3.74 0.81 14.18
C ASN A 224 4.35 1.78 13.18
N GLY A 225 3.55 2.37 12.33
CA GLY A 225 4.00 3.36 11.38
C GLY A 225 3.42 3.20 9.98
N TRP A 226 3.97 3.98 9.08
CA TRP A 226 3.46 4.07 7.72
C TRP A 226 4.57 4.48 6.73
N LEU A 227 4.36 4.18 5.43
CA LEU A 227 5.15 4.63 4.30
C LEU A 227 4.22 5.26 3.27
N PHE A 228 4.46 6.52 2.91
CA PHE A 228 3.63 7.23 1.94
C PHE A 228 4.00 6.84 0.50
N TRP A 229 3.02 6.57 -0.34
CA TRP A 229 3.21 6.33 -1.76
C TRP A 229 2.77 7.54 -2.59
N THR A 230 3.72 8.38 -3.10
CA THR A 230 5.14 8.09 -3.06
C THR A 230 5.93 9.40 -2.83
N TRP A 231 7.24 9.32 -2.70
CA TRP A 231 8.06 10.50 -2.45
C TRP A 231 7.98 11.53 -3.58
N LYS A 232 8.03 11.08 -4.85
CA LYS A 232 8.05 11.95 -6.04
C LYS A 232 7.41 11.27 -7.24
N THR A 233 6.70 12.05 -8.05
CA THR A 233 6.06 11.64 -9.31
C THR A 233 6.38 12.63 -10.44
N GLU A 234 5.89 12.36 -11.66
CA GLU A 234 5.92 13.29 -12.79
C GLU A 234 4.66 14.17 -12.84
N GLY A 235 4.15 14.61 -11.69
CA GLY A 235 2.97 15.45 -11.56
C GLY A 235 1.69 14.64 -11.37
N ALA A 236 1.55 14.03 -10.19
CA ALA A 236 0.35 13.32 -9.76
C ALA A 236 -0.18 13.95 -8.47
N PRO A 237 -1.16 14.88 -8.55
CA PRO A 237 -1.70 15.58 -7.40
C PRO A 237 -2.23 14.60 -6.34
N GLY A 238 -1.80 14.77 -5.09
CA GLY A 238 -2.15 13.87 -3.98
C GLY A 238 -1.22 12.67 -3.79
N TRP A 239 -0.42 12.28 -4.79
CA TRP A 239 0.52 11.15 -4.74
C TRP A 239 1.97 11.57 -4.50
N ASP A 240 2.32 12.82 -4.82
CA ASP A 240 3.67 13.36 -4.75
C ASP A 240 3.91 14.03 -3.39
N MET A 241 4.65 13.36 -2.49
CA MET A 241 4.91 13.88 -1.14
C MET A 241 5.74 15.16 -1.17
N GLN A 242 6.68 15.31 -2.10
CA GLN A 242 7.45 16.54 -2.24
C GLN A 242 6.54 17.74 -2.60
N ASP A 243 5.63 17.54 -3.55
CA ASP A 243 4.66 18.55 -3.96
C ASP A 243 3.68 18.90 -2.83
N LEU A 244 3.17 17.89 -2.12
CA LEU A 244 2.28 18.09 -0.97
C LEU A 244 2.96 18.87 0.18
N LEU A 245 4.23 18.58 0.47
CA LEU A 245 5.03 19.30 1.47
C LEU A 245 5.30 20.74 1.04
N ALA A 246 5.73 20.95 -0.20
CA ALA A 246 6.05 22.27 -0.75
C ALA A 246 4.85 23.22 -0.73
N ASN A 247 3.63 22.67 -0.87
CA ASN A 247 2.38 23.45 -0.87
C ASN A 247 1.63 23.43 0.47
N GLY A 248 2.23 22.91 1.55
CA GLY A 248 1.63 22.89 2.88
C GLY A 248 0.38 22.02 2.99
N VAL A 249 0.22 21.05 2.07
CA VAL A 249 -0.89 20.08 2.08
C VAL A 249 -0.51 18.82 2.87
N PHE A 250 0.76 18.47 3.00
CA PHE A 250 1.25 17.48 3.95
C PHE A 250 1.78 18.22 5.21
N PRO A 251 1.51 17.71 6.45
CA PRO A 251 2.00 18.35 7.67
C PRO A 251 3.51 18.29 7.78
N SER A 252 4.15 19.44 8.05
CA SER A 252 5.58 19.53 8.32
C SER A 252 5.85 20.64 9.34
N PRO A 253 6.29 20.29 10.58
CA PRO A 253 6.49 18.93 11.11
C PRO A 253 5.18 18.11 11.17
N LEU A 254 5.27 16.80 11.37
CA LEU A 254 4.08 15.91 11.44
C LEU A 254 3.09 16.30 12.55
N THR A 255 3.54 17.06 13.53
CA THR A 255 2.71 17.62 14.62
C THR A 255 1.93 18.86 14.24
N ASP A 256 2.20 19.46 13.07
CA ASP A 256 1.43 20.61 12.55
C ASP A 256 0.10 20.14 11.96
N ARG A 257 -0.86 19.81 12.84
CA ARG A 257 -2.18 19.29 12.45
C ARG A 257 -3.21 20.43 12.39
N LYS A 258 -3.84 20.58 11.22
CA LYS A 258 -5.00 21.48 11.03
C LYS A 258 -6.33 20.81 11.42
N PHE A 259 -6.36 19.50 11.37
CA PHE A 259 -7.54 18.66 11.67
C PHE A 259 -7.17 17.53 12.66
N PRO A 260 -6.77 17.86 13.89
CA PRO A 260 -6.31 16.86 14.84
C PRO A 260 -7.45 15.99 15.39
N ASN A 261 -7.12 14.76 15.83
CA ASN A 261 -8.01 13.85 16.56
C ASN A 261 -9.27 13.44 15.77
N GLN A 262 -9.17 13.28 14.45
CA GLN A 262 -10.31 12.89 13.62
C GLN A 262 -10.76 11.44 13.85
N CYS A 263 -9.86 10.59 14.37
CA CYS A 263 -10.13 9.16 14.67
C CYS A 263 -10.29 8.86 16.17
N ALA A 264 -10.46 9.86 17.00
CA ALA A 264 -10.65 9.71 18.46
C ALA A 264 -12.03 9.13 18.82
#